data_6de3f2099ea641ecbc1a74e482a1bd0d
#
_entry.id   6de3f2099ea641ecbc1a74e482a1bd0d
#
_cell.length_a   1.000
_cell.length_b   1.000
_cell.length_c   1.000
_cell.angle_alpha   90.00
_cell.angle_beta   90.00
_cell.angle_gamma   90.00
#
_symmetry.space_group_name_H-M   'P 1'
#
loop_
_entity.id
_entity.type
_entity.pdbx_description
1 polymer ?
#
loop_
_entity_poly.entity_id
_entity_poly.type
_entity_poly.pdbx_seq_one_letter_code
_entity_poly.pdbx_strand_id
1 'polypeptide(L)'
;SELIKPYLGSKYKVTEVPKSLIFYMSKHSGPVNEIQWCPVREQSHMLLSASMDKTIKVWDAVDSGCCLKTYSCHSCAVRAAQWSSCGRRILSGGFDSTLHLTDVETGKQIFSSKTEFRISALKFHPTESNVFVCGGFSPEVKAWDIRTSKVLRVYKAAVQQTLDILFLPEGREFLTSTDAVSRDSADRTIVAWDFQSAAKISNQIFHERYTCPSLTLHPKESVFVAQTNGNYMALFSAQRPYRINKKKRYEGHKVEGFAVGCEFSPDGTLLVTGSSDGKVFFYNYHTSRIIRTLSAHKEACVSAIFHPVLPSLLATCDWAGEIKIWQ
;
A
#
# COMPACT_ATOMS: atom_id res chain seq x y z
N SER A 1 -11.69 -16.33 13.70
CA SER A 1 -10.86 -17.48 13.29
C SER A 1 -10.25 -18.17 14.50
N GLU A 2 -10.39 -19.47 14.56
CA GLU A 2 -9.78 -20.29 15.63
C GLU A 2 -8.25 -20.29 15.53
N LEU A 3 -7.71 -20.16 14.32
CA LEU A 3 -6.25 -20.10 14.09
C LEU A 3 -5.61 -18.83 14.62
N ILE A 4 -6.34 -17.73 14.66
CA ILE A 4 -5.87 -16.43 15.14
C ILE A 4 -5.97 -16.31 16.66
N LYS A 5 -7.01 -16.88 17.26
CA LYS A 5 -7.30 -16.77 18.71
C LYS A 5 -6.08 -16.97 19.62
N PRO A 6 -5.23 -18.01 19.43
CA PRO A 6 -4.09 -18.23 20.32
C PRO A 6 -3.06 -17.10 20.33
N TYR A 7 -3.06 -16.25 19.31
CA TYR A 7 -2.10 -15.15 19.15
C TYR A 7 -2.61 -13.80 19.64
N LEU A 8 -3.92 -13.67 19.94
CA LEU A 8 -4.53 -12.38 20.28
C LEU A 8 -4.08 -11.84 21.64
N GLY A 9 -3.80 -12.69 22.60
CA GLY A 9 -3.38 -12.31 23.94
C GLY A 9 -1.87 -12.20 24.13
N SER A 10 -1.07 -12.37 23.10
CA SER A 10 0.40 -12.39 23.16
C SER A 10 1.03 -11.33 22.26
N LYS A 11 2.31 -11.02 22.54
CA LYS A 11 3.11 -10.19 21.63
C LYS A 11 3.32 -10.96 20.32
N TYR A 12 3.46 -10.20 19.22
CA TYR A 12 3.80 -10.77 17.92
C TYR A 12 5.11 -11.57 18.03
N LYS A 13 5.08 -12.80 17.54
CA LYS A 13 6.27 -13.64 17.48
C LYS A 13 7.19 -13.18 16.36
N VAL A 14 8.43 -13.69 16.35
CA VAL A 14 9.39 -13.38 15.28
C VAL A 14 8.82 -13.87 13.94
N THR A 15 8.90 -13.00 12.92
CA THR A 15 8.42 -13.32 11.58
C THR A 15 9.24 -14.43 10.95
N GLU A 16 8.54 -15.38 10.34
CA GLU A 16 9.14 -16.49 9.59
C GLU A 16 8.81 -16.35 8.11
N VAL A 17 9.76 -16.72 7.25
CA VAL A 17 9.53 -16.75 5.80
C VAL A 17 8.65 -17.94 5.46
N PRO A 18 7.53 -17.74 4.74
CA PRO A 18 6.62 -18.83 4.39
C PRO A 18 7.27 -19.81 3.41
N LYS A 19 6.83 -21.07 3.44
CA LYS A 19 7.40 -22.18 2.66
C LYS A 19 6.42 -22.84 1.72
N SER A 20 5.12 -22.78 2.01
CA SER A 20 4.10 -23.55 1.32
C SER A 20 2.91 -22.70 0.90
N LEU A 21 2.34 -23.01 -0.26
CA LEU A 21 1.07 -22.46 -0.71
C LEU A 21 -0.08 -23.08 0.08
N ILE A 22 -0.95 -22.25 0.68
CA ILE A 22 -2.15 -22.72 1.38
C ILE A 22 -3.40 -22.52 0.53
N PHE A 23 -3.61 -21.30 0.01
CA PHE A 23 -4.77 -20.97 -0.80
C PHE A 23 -4.36 -20.33 -2.12
N TYR A 24 -5.10 -20.70 -3.15
CA TYR A 24 -5.08 -20.11 -4.47
C TYR A 24 -6.44 -19.50 -4.75
N MET A 25 -6.51 -18.18 -4.91
CA MET A 25 -7.75 -17.42 -5.03
C MET A 25 -7.75 -16.66 -6.36
N SER A 26 -8.55 -17.10 -7.34
CA SER A 26 -8.48 -16.61 -8.73
C SER A 26 -9.83 -16.11 -9.27
N LYS A 27 -10.63 -15.42 -8.44
CA LYS A 27 -11.93 -14.90 -8.86
C LYS A 27 -11.90 -13.52 -9.51
N HIS A 28 -10.80 -12.78 -9.42
CA HIS A 28 -10.66 -11.55 -10.18
C HIS A 28 -10.39 -11.85 -11.66
N SER A 29 -11.05 -11.11 -12.55
CA SER A 29 -10.88 -11.25 -13.99
C SER A 29 -9.86 -10.30 -14.60
N GLY A 30 -9.15 -9.55 -13.78
CA GLY A 30 -8.10 -8.63 -14.19
C GLY A 30 -7.04 -8.45 -13.11
N PRO A 31 -5.96 -7.70 -13.41
CA PRO A 31 -4.89 -7.45 -12.44
C PRO A 31 -5.42 -7.01 -11.08
N VAL A 32 -4.81 -7.55 -10.01
CA VAL A 32 -5.04 -7.08 -8.65
C VAL A 32 -4.04 -5.97 -8.36
N ASN A 33 -4.54 -4.77 -8.07
CA ASN A 33 -3.71 -3.60 -7.83
C ASN A 33 -3.22 -3.48 -6.40
N GLU A 34 -4.05 -3.90 -5.44
CA GLU A 34 -3.77 -3.72 -4.01
C GLU A 34 -4.45 -4.81 -3.20
N ILE A 35 -3.77 -5.28 -2.17
CA ILE A 35 -4.31 -6.17 -1.15
C ILE A 35 -3.97 -5.60 0.23
N GLN A 36 -4.84 -5.84 1.22
CA GLN A 36 -4.63 -5.39 2.59
C GLN A 36 -5.34 -6.34 3.57
N TRP A 37 -4.62 -6.79 4.59
CA TRP A 37 -5.22 -7.49 5.72
C TRP A 37 -6.08 -6.55 6.55
N CYS A 38 -7.20 -7.04 7.07
CA CYS A 38 -8.01 -6.28 8.00
C CYS A 38 -7.18 -5.88 9.23
N PRO A 39 -7.16 -4.58 9.61
CA PRO A 39 -6.31 -4.11 10.71
C PRO A 39 -6.82 -4.50 12.09
N VAL A 40 -8.08 -4.95 12.21
CA VAL A 40 -8.65 -5.45 13.47
C VAL A 40 -8.15 -6.87 13.70
N ARG A 41 -7.39 -7.08 14.76
CA ARG A 41 -6.70 -8.35 15.02
C ARG A 41 -7.64 -9.55 15.05
N GLU A 42 -8.78 -9.42 15.70
CA GLU A 42 -9.82 -10.46 15.81
C GLU A 42 -10.45 -10.80 14.47
N GLN A 43 -10.43 -9.86 13.51
CA GLN A 43 -11.00 -9.99 12.18
C GLN A 43 -9.93 -10.08 11.09
N SER A 44 -8.68 -10.32 11.46
CA SER A 44 -7.56 -10.33 10.52
C SER A 44 -7.49 -11.56 9.61
N HIS A 45 -8.49 -12.46 9.70
CA HIS A 45 -8.72 -13.49 8.68
C HIS A 45 -9.18 -12.89 7.34
N MET A 46 -9.71 -11.66 7.35
CA MET A 46 -10.20 -11.01 6.15
C MET A 46 -9.09 -10.28 5.38
N LEU A 47 -9.06 -10.51 4.09
CA LEU A 47 -8.18 -9.84 3.13
C LEU A 47 -9.02 -9.04 2.14
N LEU A 48 -8.65 -7.78 1.94
CA LEU A 48 -9.22 -6.89 0.94
C LEU A 48 -8.40 -6.98 -0.35
N SER A 49 -9.06 -6.98 -1.50
CA SER A 49 -8.42 -6.84 -2.81
C SER A 49 -9.14 -5.84 -3.69
N ALA A 50 -8.37 -5.04 -4.42
CA ALA A 50 -8.87 -4.08 -5.40
C ALA A 50 -8.30 -4.43 -6.77
N SER A 51 -9.12 -4.45 -7.81
CA SER A 51 -8.73 -4.97 -9.12
C SER A 51 -9.10 -4.04 -10.27
N MET A 52 -8.36 -4.21 -11.36
CA MET A 52 -8.68 -3.64 -12.67
C MET A 52 -9.99 -4.15 -13.24
N ASP A 53 -10.54 -5.26 -12.71
CA ASP A 53 -11.85 -5.79 -13.10
C ASP A 53 -13.03 -4.96 -12.56
N LYS A 54 -12.77 -3.79 -11.98
CA LYS A 54 -13.74 -2.82 -11.42
C LYS A 54 -14.35 -3.26 -10.08
N THR A 55 -13.86 -4.35 -9.48
CA THR A 55 -14.40 -4.88 -8.23
C THR A 55 -13.44 -4.79 -7.07
N ILE A 56 -14.03 -4.75 -5.89
CA ILE A 56 -13.36 -4.91 -4.61
C ILE A 56 -13.88 -6.22 -4.01
N LYS A 57 -13.00 -7.05 -3.50
CA LYS A 57 -13.40 -8.31 -2.86
C LYS A 57 -12.85 -8.39 -1.44
N VAL A 58 -13.62 -9.03 -0.58
CA VAL A 58 -13.20 -9.41 0.78
C VAL A 58 -13.20 -10.94 0.85
N TRP A 59 -12.09 -11.48 1.32
CA TRP A 59 -11.82 -12.90 1.37
C TRP A 59 -11.61 -13.36 2.81
N ASP A 60 -12.02 -14.59 3.11
CA ASP A 60 -11.48 -15.31 4.25
C ASP A 60 -10.17 -15.99 3.80
N ALA A 61 -9.05 -15.36 4.09
CA ALA A 61 -7.74 -15.81 3.62
C ALA A 61 -6.94 -16.62 4.66
N VAL A 62 -7.57 -16.99 5.77
CA VAL A 62 -6.94 -17.78 6.84
C VAL A 62 -7.59 -19.17 6.97
N ASP A 63 -8.90 -19.22 7.03
CA ASP A 63 -9.60 -20.49 7.32
C ASP A 63 -10.08 -21.22 6.06
N SER A 64 -10.61 -20.53 5.05
CA SER A 64 -11.28 -21.18 3.92
C SER A 64 -10.76 -20.84 2.53
N GLY A 65 -10.12 -19.68 2.34
CA GLY A 65 -9.76 -19.17 1.02
C GLY A 65 -10.95 -18.71 0.17
N CYS A 66 -12.15 -18.56 0.75
CA CYS A 66 -13.36 -18.21 0.05
C CYS A 66 -13.55 -16.70 -0.07
N CYS A 67 -14.12 -16.25 -1.21
CA CYS A 67 -14.57 -14.89 -1.37
C CYS A 67 -15.84 -14.68 -0.56
N LEU A 68 -15.79 -13.79 0.42
CA LEU A 68 -16.92 -13.50 1.30
C LEU A 68 -17.86 -12.46 0.69
N LYS A 69 -17.30 -11.42 0.08
CA LYS A 69 -18.08 -10.30 -0.50
C LYS A 69 -17.40 -9.73 -1.74
N THR A 70 -18.23 -9.22 -2.65
CA THR A 70 -17.80 -8.48 -3.84
C THR A 70 -18.58 -7.17 -3.91
N TYR A 71 -17.85 -6.06 -4.11
CA TYR A 71 -18.44 -4.73 -4.25
C TYR A 71 -18.14 -4.19 -5.65
N SER A 72 -19.19 -3.69 -6.34
CA SER A 72 -19.10 -3.23 -7.74
C SER A 72 -19.53 -1.78 -7.89
N CYS A 73 -19.01 -0.90 -7.01
CA CYS A 73 -19.36 0.52 -7.01
C CYS A 73 -18.56 1.38 -8.01
N HIS A 74 -17.52 0.83 -8.64
CA HIS A 74 -16.71 1.52 -9.63
C HIS A 74 -17.04 1.10 -11.06
N SER A 75 -17.00 2.07 -11.99
CA SER A 75 -17.23 1.83 -13.42
C SER A 75 -15.94 1.60 -14.23
N CYS A 76 -14.78 1.82 -13.60
CA CYS A 76 -13.45 1.56 -14.15
C CYS A 76 -12.60 0.84 -13.12
N ALA A 77 -11.33 0.58 -13.45
CA ALA A 77 -10.38 -0.06 -12.55
C ALA A 77 -10.38 0.57 -11.16
N VAL A 78 -10.43 -0.27 -10.13
CA VAL A 78 -10.22 0.16 -8.75
C VAL A 78 -8.72 0.15 -8.49
N ARG A 79 -8.13 1.32 -8.33
CA ARG A 79 -6.67 1.42 -8.18
C ARG A 79 -6.23 1.30 -6.73
N ALA A 80 -7.03 1.81 -5.80
CA ALA A 80 -6.68 1.83 -4.38
C ALA A 80 -7.91 1.52 -3.54
N ALA A 81 -7.71 0.74 -2.48
CA ALA A 81 -8.73 0.44 -1.48
C ALA A 81 -8.07 0.21 -0.13
N GLN A 82 -8.71 0.71 0.93
CA GLN A 82 -8.20 0.60 2.28
C GLN A 82 -9.31 0.26 3.27
N TRP A 83 -9.00 -0.59 4.24
CA TRP A 83 -9.82 -0.76 5.43
C TRP A 83 -9.81 0.51 6.27
N SER A 84 -10.95 0.87 6.84
CA SER A 84 -10.98 1.75 8.01
C SER A 84 -10.31 1.07 9.21
N SER A 85 -9.82 1.85 10.16
CA SER A 85 -9.15 1.31 11.35
C SER A 85 -10.05 0.39 12.20
N CYS A 86 -11.37 0.57 12.13
CA CYS A 86 -12.34 -0.29 12.82
C CYS A 86 -12.72 -1.55 12.03
N GLY A 87 -12.26 -1.70 10.80
CA GLY A 87 -12.56 -2.86 9.95
C GLY A 87 -14.00 -2.94 9.43
N ARG A 88 -14.81 -1.91 9.63
CA ARG A 88 -16.23 -1.90 9.24
C ARG A 88 -16.50 -1.28 7.87
N ARG A 89 -15.54 -0.52 7.34
CA ARG A 89 -15.69 0.25 6.11
C ARG A 89 -14.48 0.09 5.22
N ILE A 90 -14.70 0.26 3.92
CA ILE A 90 -13.66 0.25 2.90
C ILE A 90 -13.72 1.56 2.13
N LEU A 91 -12.61 2.29 2.11
CA LEU A 91 -12.41 3.46 1.28
C LEU A 91 -11.78 3.01 -0.03
N SER A 92 -12.32 3.45 -1.16
CA SER A 92 -11.81 3.08 -2.47
C SER A 92 -11.77 4.26 -3.44
N GLY A 93 -10.84 4.20 -4.36
CA GLY A 93 -10.66 5.17 -5.43
C GLY A 93 -10.28 4.48 -6.73
N GLY A 94 -10.76 4.99 -7.84
CA GLY A 94 -10.60 4.34 -9.12
C GLY A 94 -10.30 5.27 -10.27
N PHE A 95 -10.08 4.66 -11.43
CA PHE A 95 -9.85 5.34 -12.70
C PHE A 95 -11.14 5.93 -13.30
N ASP A 96 -12.29 5.68 -12.68
CA ASP A 96 -13.55 6.38 -12.94
C ASP A 96 -13.61 7.76 -12.28
N SER A 97 -12.54 8.20 -11.63
CA SER A 97 -12.44 9.46 -10.90
C SER A 97 -13.48 9.58 -9.77
N THR A 98 -13.78 8.48 -9.10
CA THR A 98 -14.70 8.44 -7.97
C THR A 98 -14.01 7.92 -6.70
N LEU A 99 -14.54 8.41 -5.57
CA LEU A 99 -14.19 7.96 -4.22
C LEU A 99 -15.44 7.36 -3.58
N HIS A 100 -15.30 6.22 -2.92
CA HIS A 100 -16.39 5.58 -2.20
C HIS A 100 -15.96 5.12 -0.82
N LEU A 101 -16.84 5.24 0.16
CA LEU A 101 -16.73 4.60 1.46
C LEU A 101 -17.88 3.59 1.58
N THR A 102 -17.55 2.31 1.59
CA THR A 102 -18.51 1.20 1.56
C THR A 102 -18.58 0.54 2.92
N ASP A 103 -19.80 0.31 3.42
CA ASP A 103 -20.02 -0.53 4.59
C ASP A 103 -19.76 -2.00 4.23
N VAL A 104 -18.85 -2.64 4.97
CA VAL A 104 -18.40 -4.01 4.67
C VAL A 104 -19.53 -5.02 4.77
N GLU A 105 -20.38 -4.90 5.80
CA GLU A 105 -21.45 -5.85 6.05
C GLU A 105 -22.61 -5.72 5.06
N THR A 106 -23.07 -4.51 4.82
CA THR A 106 -24.26 -4.24 4.00
C THR A 106 -23.95 -3.97 2.54
N GLY A 107 -22.71 -3.60 2.21
CA GLY A 107 -22.32 -3.15 0.86
C GLY A 107 -22.82 -1.74 0.53
N LYS A 108 -23.46 -1.05 1.48
CA LYS A 108 -24.04 0.27 1.27
C LYS A 108 -22.96 1.33 1.18
N GLN A 109 -23.10 2.26 0.23
CA GLN A 109 -22.23 3.41 0.09
C GLN A 109 -22.58 4.46 1.13
N ILE A 110 -21.68 4.70 2.09
CA ILE A 110 -21.85 5.72 3.16
C ILE A 110 -21.42 7.09 2.66
N PHE A 111 -20.39 7.11 1.83
CA PHE A 111 -19.85 8.32 1.21
C PHE A 111 -19.53 8.00 -0.25
N SER A 112 -19.83 8.93 -1.14
CA SER A 112 -19.44 8.88 -2.55
C SER A 112 -19.17 10.28 -3.04
N SER A 113 -18.09 10.45 -3.79
CA SER A 113 -17.76 11.73 -4.41
C SER A 113 -17.06 11.52 -5.75
N LYS A 114 -17.25 12.46 -6.65
CA LYS A 114 -16.48 12.58 -7.89
C LYS A 114 -15.27 13.46 -7.65
N THR A 115 -14.16 13.10 -8.28
CA THR A 115 -12.95 13.92 -8.33
C THR A 115 -12.71 14.41 -9.75
N GLU A 116 -11.83 15.38 -9.90
CA GLU A 116 -11.48 15.93 -11.21
C GLU A 116 -10.42 15.09 -11.94
N PHE A 117 -9.91 14.04 -11.29
CA PHE A 117 -8.80 13.22 -11.82
C PHE A 117 -8.95 11.75 -11.41
N ARG A 118 -8.31 10.89 -12.18
CA ARG A 118 -8.20 9.45 -11.85
C ARG A 118 -7.38 9.27 -10.58
N ILE A 119 -7.87 8.44 -9.68
CA ILE A 119 -7.20 8.15 -8.40
C ILE A 119 -6.14 7.07 -8.60
N SER A 120 -4.94 7.30 -8.11
CA SER A 120 -3.85 6.32 -8.07
C SER A 120 -3.34 6.03 -6.66
N ALA A 121 -3.60 6.91 -5.69
CA ALA A 121 -3.16 6.76 -4.31
C ALA A 121 -4.21 7.29 -3.35
N LEU A 122 -4.35 6.62 -2.20
CA LEU A 122 -5.40 6.88 -1.24
C LEU A 122 -4.96 6.37 0.13
N LYS A 123 -5.00 7.22 1.16
CA LYS A 123 -4.64 6.85 2.54
C LYS A 123 -5.52 7.54 3.55
N PHE A 124 -6.02 6.78 4.53
CA PHE A 124 -6.59 7.36 5.73
C PHE A 124 -5.55 8.12 6.55
N HIS A 125 -5.98 9.19 7.21
CA HIS A 125 -5.16 9.83 8.23
C HIS A 125 -4.98 8.86 9.41
N PRO A 126 -3.77 8.73 9.96
CA PRO A 126 -3.50 7.70 10.98
C PRO A 126 -4.22 7.90 12.31
N THR A 127 -4.62 9.13 12.65
CA THR A 127 -5.28 9.46 13.91
C THR A 127 -6.69 10.04 13.76
N GLU A 128 -7.00 10.65 12.62
CA GLU A 128 -8.32 11.24 12.35
C GLU A 128 -9.12 10.33 11.41
N SER A 129 -9.97 9.50 11.98
CA SER A 129 -10.70 8.43 11.26
C SER A 129 -11.66 8.92 10.16
N ASN A 130 -12.04 10.19 10.18
CA ASN A 130 -12.92 10.79 9.17
C ASN A 130 -12.17 11.55 8.07
N VAL A 131 -10.85 11.52 8.10
CA VAL A 131 -10.01 12.25 7.15
C VAL A 131 -9.17 11.27 6.34
N PHE A 132 -9.08 11.54 5.05
CA PHE A 132 -8.20 10.81 4.14
C PHE A 132 -7.59 11.75 3.12
N VAL A 133 -6.51 11.31 2.50
CA VAL A 133 -5.80 12.02 1.45
C VAL A 133 -5.80 11.18 0.19
N CYS A 134 -6.06 11.78 -0.95
CA CYS A 134 -6.01 11.13 -2.25
C CYS A 134 -5.20 11.93 -3.26
N GLY A 135 -4.59 11.23 -4.18
CA GLY A 135 -3.86 11.77 -5.32
C GLY A 135 -4.01 10.88 -6.54
N GLY A 136 -3.56 11.36 -7.67
CA GLY A 136 -3.65 10.61 -8.92
C GLY A 136 -3.07 11.39 -10.09
N PHE A 137 -3.76 11.37 -11.22
CA PHE A 137 -3.36 12.05 -12.46
C PHE A 137 -3.64 13.55 -12.39
N SER A 138 -2.99 14.22 -11.46
CA SER A 138 -3.15 15.63 -11.17
C SER A 138 -1.91 16.16 -10.44
N PRO A 139 -1.56 17.44 -10.58
CA PRO A 139 -0.56 18.07 -9.70
C PRO A 139 -1.06 18.31 -8.27
N GLU A 140 -2.35 18.07 -8.02
CA GLU A 140 -2.96 18.30 -6.72
C GLU A 140 -3.19 16.99 -5.96
N VAL A 141 -2.87 17.03 -4.66
CA VAL A 141 -3.26 16.01 -3.68
C VAL A 141 -4.29 16.68 -2.78
N LYS A 142 -5.37 15.98 -2.46
CA LYS A 142 -6.51 16.54 -1.71
C LYS A 142 -6.77 15.77 -0.43
N ALA A 143 -6.94 16.49 0.66
CA ALA A 143 -7.45 15.95 1.91
C ALA A 143 -8.96 16.16 1.99
N TRP A 144 -9.70 15.13 2.38
CA TRP A 144 -11.15 15.09 2.46
C TRP A 144 -11.62 14.83 3.89
N ASP A 145 -12.74 15.44 4.26
CA ASP A 145 -13.52 15.10 5.44
C ASP A 145 -14.77 14.33 5.00
N ILE A 146 -14.91 13.09 5.44
CA ILE A 146 -16.04 12.22 5.10
C ILE A 146 -17.36 12.77 5.65
N ARG A 147 -17.33 13.36 6.84
CA ARG A 147 -18.54 13.88 7.52
C ARG A 147 -19.21 15.02 6.74
N THR A 148 -18.41 15.89 6.16
CA THR A 148 -18.88 17.06 5.39
C THR A 148 -18.92 16.80 3.89
N SER A 149 -18.32 15.70 3.43
CA SER A 149 -18.12 15.37 2.02
C SER A 149 -17.38 16.47 1.24
N LYS A 150 -16.48 17.19 1.89
CA LYS A 150 -15.74 18.31 1.33
C LYS A 150 -14.24 18.13 1.39
N VAL A 151 -13.56 18.78 0.43
CA VAL A 151 -12.11 18.93 0.45
C VAL A 151 -11.73 19.90 1.57
N LEU A 152 -10.84 19.44 2.46
CA LEU A 152 -10.31 20.26 3.56
C LEU A 152 -9.13 21.12 3.11
N ARG A 153 -8.20 20.53 2.36
CA ARG A 153 -6.95 21.14 1.92
C ARG A 153 -6.52 20.59 0.58
N VAL A 154 -5.76 21.42 -0.14
CA VAL A 154 -5.16 21.06 -1.42
C VAL A 154 -3.65 21.26 -1.31
N TYR A 155 -2.90 20.24 -1.73
CA TYR A 155 -1.44 20.21 -1.75
C TYR A 155 -0.99 20.22 -3.20
N LYS A 156 -0.29 21.27 -3.63
CA LYS A 156 0.11 21.46 -5.03
C LYS A 156 1.59 21.18 -5.22
N ALA A 157 1.91 20.29 -6.17
CA ALA A 157 3.26 19.96 -6.59
C ALA A 157 3.48 20.30 -8.08
N ALA A 158 4.73 20.52 -8.46
CA ALA A 158 5.10 20.72 -9.87
C ALA A 158 5.28 19.39 -10.59
N VAL A 159 4.23 18.56 -10.58
CA VAL A 159 4.21 17.19 -11.10
C VAL A 159 2.94 16.95 -11.91
N GLN A 160 2.90 15.86 -12.68
CA GLN A 160 1.69 15.47 -13.42
C GLN A 160 0.88 14.41 -12.69
N GLN A 161 1.54 13.57 -11.88
CA GLN A 161 0.92 12.44 -11.23
C GLN A 161 1.53 12.17 -9.85
N THR A 162 0.67 11.80 -8.89
CA THR A 162 1.07 11.20 -7.61
C THR A 162 0.94 9.69 -7.71
N LEU A 163 1.99 8.97 -7.31
CA LEU A 163 2.05 7.50 -7.41
C LEU A 163 1.66 6.83 -6.09
N ASP A 164 2.14 7.35 -4.96
CA ASP A 164 1.84 6.81 -3.63
C ASP A 164 1.85 7.93 -2.58
N ILE A 165 1.21 7.65 -1.46
CA ILE A 165 1.09 8.54 -0.31
C ILE A 165 1.49 7.75 0.94
N LEU A 166 2.31 8.35 1.81
CA LEU A 166 2.70 7.75 3.08
C LEU A 166 2.57 8.78 4.20
N PHE A 167 1.68 8.53 5.16
CA PHE A 167 1.66 9.31 6.39
C PHE A 167 2.81 8.90 7.30
N LEU A 168 3.49 9.89 7.87
CA LEU A 168 4.45 9.68 8.94
C LEU A 168 3.70 9.52 10.28
N PRO A 169 4.36 9.02 11.33
CA PRO A 169 3.69 8.81 12.61
C PRO A 169 2.94 10.05 13.09
N GLU A 170 1.77 9.87 13.68
CA GLU A 170 0.84 10.91 14.15
C GLU A 170 0.15 11.72 13.05
N GLY A 171 0.56 11.62 11.79
CA GLY A 171 -0.10 12.28 10.67
C GLY A 171 0.10 13.79 10.55
N ARG A 172 1.09 14.36 11.25
CA ARG A 172 1.45 15.78 11.11
C ARG A 172 2.08 16.07 9.76
N GLU A 173 2.82 15.10 9.24
CA GLU A 173 3.50 15.16 7.96
C GLU A 173 3.15 13.92 7.13
N PHE A 174 3.18 14.06 5.82
CA PHE A 174 3.06 12.93 4.91
C PHE A 174 3.97 13.13 3.69
N LEU A 175 4.27 12.03 3.04
CA LEU A 175 5.09 11.99 1.83
C LEU A 175 4.22 11.62 0.65
N THR A 176 4.55 12.18 -0.51
CA THR A 176 4.03 11.73 -1.80
C THR A 176 5.17 11.33 -2.70
N SER A 177 5.01 10.24 -3.44
CA SER A 177 5.88 9.92 -4.55
C SER A 177 5.21 10.32 -5.87
N THR A 178 6.01 10.81 -6.82
CA THR A 178 5.53 11.45 -8.00
C THR A 178 6.23 10.93 -9.27
N ASP A 179 5.73 11.35 -10.42
CA ASP A 179 6.33 11.07 -11.72
C ASP A 179 7.44 12.06 -12.14
N ALA A 180 7.88 12.93 -11.23
CA ALA A 180 8.89 13.95 -11.51
C ALA A 180 10.29 13.37 -11.62
N VAL A 181 10.65 12.84 -12.78
CA VAL A 181 11.97 12.26 -13.07
C VAL A 181 12.89 13.21 -13.85
N SER A 182 12.38 14.36 -14.30
CA SER A 182 13.16 15.37 -15.01
C SER A 182 14.09 16.15 -14.10
N ARG A 183 15.28 16.49 -14.59
CA ARG A 183 16.20 17.38 -13.87
C ARG A 183 15.67 18.81 -13.76
N ASP A 184 14.84 19.20 -14.70
CA ASP A 184 14.30 20.56 -14.78
C ASP A 184 13.03 20.75 -13.96
N SER A 185 12.51 19.67 -13.34
CA SER A 185 11.39 19.77 -12.43
C SER A 185 11.79 20.45 -11.12
N ALA A 186 10.97 21.38 -10.66
CA ALA A 186 11.14 22.04 -9.37
C ALA A 186 10.99 21.04 -8.21
N ASP A 187 10.09 20.08 -8.36
CA ASP A 187 9.89 18.99 -7.41
C ASP A 187 10.59 17.72 -7.88
N ARG A 188 11.11 16.96 -6.94
CA ARG A 188 11.71 15.64 -7.17
C ARG A 188 10.66 14.55 -6.94
N THR A 189 11.09 13.30 -7.09
CA THR A 189 10.23 12.11 -7.01
C THR A 189 9.52 11.96 -5.67
N ILE A 190 10.12 12.38 -4.56
CA ILE A 190 9.50 12.33 -3.23
C ILE A 190 9.38 13.75 -2.67
N VAL A 191 8.17 14.09 -2.23
CA VAL A 191 7.85 15.39 -1.66
C VAL A 191 7.25 15.20 -0.26
N ALA A 192 7.70 16.00 0.71
CA ALA A 192 7.17 16.00 2.07
C ALA A 192 6.29 17.23 2.30
N TRP A 193 5.18 17.01 3.00
CA TRP A 193 4.13 17.99 3.25
C TRP A 193 3.82 18.12 4.73
N ASP A 194 3.55 19.32 5.18
CA ASP A 194 2.86 19.56 6.44
C ASP A 194 1.35 19.41 6.22
N PHE A 195 0.75 18.48 6.95
CA PHE A 195 -0.67 18.14 6.74
C PHE A 195 -1.59 19.34 7.05
N GLN A 196 -1.35 20.05 8.16
CA GLN A 196 -2.22 21.11 8.65
C GLN A 196 -2.16 22.39 7.80
N SER A 197 -0.96 22.83 7.44
CA SER A 197 -0.75 24.09 6.71
C SER A 197 -0.77 23.93 5.20
N ALA A 198 -0.70 22.70 4.70
CA ALA A 198 -0.49 22.36 3.29
C ALA A 198 0.84 22.88 2.72
N ALA A 199 1.78 23.24 3.58
CA ALA A 199 3.10 23.69 3.17
C ALA A 199 3.97 22.53 2.69
N LYS A 200 4.71 22.78 1.63
CA LYS A 200 5.75 21.87 1.15
C LYS A 200 6.98 21.99 2.06
N ILE A 201 7.33 20.92 2.75
CA ILE A 201 8.45 20.90 3.69
C ILE A 201 9.76 20.67 2.95
N SER A 202 9.78 19.68 2.05
CA SER A 202 10.95 19.32 1.25
C SER A 202 10.51 18.69 -0.06
N ASN A 203 11.24 19.02 -1.12
CA ASN A 203 11.04 18.45 -2.46
C ASN A 203 12.35 17.93 -3.06
N GLN A 204 13.39 17.81 -2.24
CA GLN A 204 14.73 17.40 -2.66
C GLN A 204 15.20 16.15 -1.87
N ILE A 205 14.28 15.21 -1.62
CA ILE A 205 14.56 14.03 -0.78
C ILE A 205 15.29 12.94 -1.56
N PHE A 206 14.84 12.65 -2.80
CA PHE A 206 15.43 11.60 -3.63
C PHE A 206 15.96 12.19 -4.93
N HIS A 207 17.28 12.07 -5.15
CA HIS A 207 17.96 12.73 -6.27
C HIS A 207 18.19 11.84 -7.49
N GLU A 208 17.91 10.54 -7.36
CA GLU A 208 18.00 9.60 -8.48
C GLU A 208 16.87 9.81 -9.49
N ARG A 209 17.07 9.35 -10.73
CA ARG A 209 16.11 9.53 -11.83
C ARG A 209 15.13 8.37 -11.96
N TYR A 210 14.61 7.88 -10.83
CA TYR A 210 13.66 6.79 -10.83
C TYR A 210 12.37 7.23 -10.16
N THR A 211 11.23 6.76 -10.68
CA THR A 211 9.95 6.87 -9.99
C THR A 211 9.90 5.89 -8.83
N CYS A 212 9.12 6.23 -7.81
CA CYS A 212 8.93 5.40 -6.63
C CYS A 212 7.45 4.98 -6.54
N PRO A 213 7.08 3.78 -7.04
CA PRO A 213 5.68 3.36 -7.05
C PRO A 213 5.11 3.04 -5.68
N SER A 214 5.95 2.83 -4.68
CA SER A 214 5.52 2.45 -3.32
C SER A 214 6.45 3.02 -2.26
N LEU A 215 5.84 3.55 -1.20
CA LEU A 215 6.50 4.01 0.01
C LEU A 215 5.97 3.19 1.19
N THR A 216 6.82 2.81 2.13
CA THR A 216 6.41 2.06 3.33
C THR A 216 7.18 2.52 4.56
N LEU A 217 6.48 2.58 5.69
CA LEU A 217 7.03 3.02 6.96
C LEU A 217 7.46 1.82 7.79
N HIS A 218 8.64 1.90 8.43
CA HIS A 218 9.07 0.88 9.38
C HIS A 218 8.11 0.87 10.60
N PRO A 219 7.70 -0.30 11.09
CA PRO A 219 6.71 -0.38 12.17
C PRO A 219 7.22 0.11 13.52
N LYS A 220 8.53 0.20 13.73
CA LYS A 220 9.13 0.53 15.02
C LYS A 220 10.18 1.65 14.95
N GLU A 221 10.98 1.70 13.90
CA GLU A 221 12.04 2.70 13.72
C GLU A 221 11.56 3.89 12.89
N SER A 222 12.17 5.05 13.09
CA SER A 222 11.83 6.28 12.37
C SER A 222 12.51 6.33 11.00
N VAL A 223 12.15 5.37 10.15
CA VAL A 223 12.64 5.24 8.78
C VAL A 223 11.52 4.82 7.83
N PHE A 224 11.67 5.14 6.56
CA PHE A 224 10.80 4.62 5.51
C PHE A 224 11.62 4.10 4.34
N VAL A 225 11.02 3.22 3.57
CA VAL A 225 11.59 2.64 2.36
C VAL A 225 10.79 3.10 1.16
N ALA A 226 11.48 3.43 0.08
CA ALA A 226 10.90 3.71 -1.22
C ALA A 226 11.30 2.61 -2.21
N GLN A 227 10.31 1.96 -2.82
CA GLN A 227 10.51 1.12 -4.00
C GLN A 227 10.86 2.00 -5.18
N THR A 228 11.84 1.64 -5.99
CA THR A 228 12.21 2.42 -7.18
C THR A 228 12.11 1.62 -8.47
N ASN A 229 11.85 2.30 -9.57
CA ASN A 229 11.93 1.71 -10.92
C ASN A 229 13.37 1.41 -11.38
N GLY A 230 14.36 1.71 -10.55
CA GLY A 230 15.75 1.30 -10.72
C GLY A 230 16.04 -0.12 -10.21
N ASN A 231 15.00 -0.90 -9.91
CA ASN A 231 15.09 -2.28 -9.43
C ASN A 231 15.82 -2.40 -8.08
N TYR A 232 15.60 -1.43 -7.20
CA TYR A 232 16.09 -1.46 -5.83
C TYR A 232 15.16 -0.68 -4.91
N MET A 233 15.22 -0.97 -3.63
CA MET A 233 14.57 -0.18 -2.58
C MET A 233 15.63 0.64 -1.85
N ALA A 234 15.28 1.90 -1.54
CA ALA A 234 16.13 2.85 -0.83
C ALA A 234 15.56 3.13 0.56
N LEU A 235 16.44 3.31 1.53
CA LEU A 235 16.10 3.60 2.93
C LEU A 235 16.35 5.07 3.26
N PHE A 236 15.39 5.68 3.94
CA PHE A 236 15.42 7.10 4.32
C PHE A 236 15.06 7.28 5.79
N SER A 237 15.57 8.34 6.40
CA SER A 237 15.05 8.80 7.69
C SER A 237 13.63 9.35 7.53
N ALA A 238 12.74 9.02 8.45
CA ALA A 238 11.40 9.60 8.52
C ALA A 238 11.36 10.95 9.27
N GLN A 239 12.51 11.45 9.73
CA GLN A 239 12.66 12.75 10.35
C GLN A 239 13.35 13.72 9.39
N ARG A 240 12.95 15.00 9.45
CA ARG A 240 13.57 16.06 8.64
C ARG A 240 15.10 16.06 8.81
N PRO A 241 15.89 16.19 7.76
CA PRO A 241 15.54 16.46 6.36
C PRO A 241 15.32 15.20 5.50
N TYR A 242 14.92 14.07 6.06
CA TYR A 242 14.57 12.82 5.35
C TYR A 242 15.76 12.25 4.55
N ARG A 243 16.91 12.19 5.17
CA ARG A 243 18.16 11.78 4.49
C ARG A 243 18.13 10.32 4.07
N ILE A 244 18.56 10.07 2.83
CA ILE A 244 18.78 8.73 2.33
C ILE A 244 19.98 8.08 3.05
N ASN A 245 19.86 6.80 3.37
CA ASN A 245 20.96 5.98 3.84
C ASN A 245 21.65 5.30 2.64
N LYS A 246 22.70 5.92 2.13
CA LYS A 246 23.41 5.43 0.94
C LYS A 246 24.13 4.10 1.14
N LYS A 247 24.32 3.67 2.38
CA LYS A 247 24.95 2.39 2.72
C LYS A 247 23.98 1.21 2.63
N LYS A 248 22.68 1.49 2.62
CA LYS A 248 21.61 0.48 2.56
C LYS A 248 20.89 0.56 1.22
N ARG A 249 20.94 -0.55 0.51
CA ARG A 249 20.26 -0.69 -0.77
C ARG A 249 19.80 -2.14 -0.94
N TYR A 250 18.53 -2.33 -1.21
CA TYR A 250 17.92 -3.65 -1.31
C TYR A 250 17.71 -3.97 -2.79
N GLU A 251 18.56 -4.83 -3.33
CA GLU A 251 18.67 -5.13 -4.76
C GLU A 251 18.40 -6.60 -5.06
N GLY A 252 18.13 -6.91 -6.34
CA GLY A 252 17.97 -8.27 -6.84
C GLY A 252 16.59 -8.54 -7.45
N HIS A 253 15.57 -7.80 -7.06
CA HIS A 253 14.23 -7.88 -7.64
C HIS A 253 14.09 -6.94 -8.83
N LYS A 254 13.00 -7.08 -9.58
CA LYS A 254 12.69 -6.27 -10.75
C LYS A 254 11.37 -5.52 -10.55
N VAL A 255 11.32 -4.28 -10.96
CA VAL A 255 10.13 -3.42 -10.93
C VAL A 255 9.61 -3.14 -12.33
N GLU A 256 10.47 -2.65 -13.21
CA GLU A 256 10.26 -2.55 -14.68
C GLU A 256 8.93 -1.87 -15.07
N GLY A 257 8.59 -0.77 -14.38
CA GLY A 257 7.41 0.02 -14.67
C GLY A 257 6.11 -0.45 -14.04
N PHE A 258 6.09 -1.62 -13.40
CA PHE A 258 4.94 -2.06 -12.61
C PHE A 258 4.87 -1.30 -11.27
N ALA A 259 3.65 -1.11 -10.76
CA ALA A 259 3.43 -0.53 -9.43
C ALA A 259 3.67 -1.59 -8.33
N VAL A 260 4.93 -2.03 -8.20
CA VAL A 260 5.31 -3.07 -7.24
C VAL A 260 5.39 -2.48 -5.85
N GLY A 261 4.63 -3.04 -4.92
CA GLY A 261 4.64 -2.68 -3.51
C GLY A 261 5.77 -3.34 -2.73
N CYS A 262 6.20 -2.67 -1.67
CA CYS A 262 7.10 -3.22 -0.68
C CYS A 262 6.53 -2.99 0.72
N GLU A 263 6.86 -3.86 1.66
CA GLU A 263 6.35 -3.77 3.03
C GLU A 263 7.31 -4.40 4.03
N PHE A 264 7.27 -3.89 5.26
CA PHE A 264 7.97 -4.50 6.38
C PHE A 264 7.12 -5.62 7.00
N SER A 265 7.79 -6.62 7.56
CA SER A 265 7.13 -7.54 8.49
C SER A 265 6.68 -6.79 9.75
N PRO A 266 5.66 -7.28 10.48
CA PRO A 266 5.16 -6.59 11.67
C PRO A 266 6.21 -6.40 12.78
N ASP A 267 7.22 -7.27 12.87
CA ASP A 267 8.35 -7.13 13.80
C ASP A 267 9.48 -6.21 13.29
N GLY A 268 9.38 -5.75 12.05
CA GLY A 268 10.37 -4.86 11.42
C GLY A 268 11.70 -5.51 11.04
N THR A 269 11.80 -6.85 11.12
CA THR A 269 13.07 -7.55 10.81
C THR A 269 13.26 -7.86 9.34
N LEU A 270 12.14 -8.02 8.61
CA LEU A 270 12.13 -8.35 7.19
C LEU A 270 11.51 -7.24 6.35
N LEU A 271 12.05 -7.06 5.16
CA LEU A 271 11.47 -6.25 4.09
C LEU A 271 11.10 -7.19 2.96
N VAL A 272 9.85 -7.15 2.51
CA VAL A 272 9.33 -8.00 1.45
C VAL A 272 8.90 -7.16 0.25
N THR A 273 9.18 -7.64 -0.95
CA THR A 273 8.76 -7.01 -2.19
C THR A 273 8.28 -8.04 -3.20
N GLY A 274 7.27 -7.66 -3.99
CA GLY A 274 6.99 -8.34 -5.24
C GLY A 274 8.10 -8.10 -6.27
N SER A 275 7.92 -8.65 -7.44
CA SER A 275 8.85 -8.50 -8.56
C SER A 275 8.11 -8.69 -9.88
N SER A 276 8.55 -8.00 -10.93
CA SER A 276 7.92 -8.10 -12.26
C SER A 276 8.04 -9.48 -12.89
N ASP A 277 9.00 -10.29 -12.45
CA ASP A 277 9.16 -11.68 -12.88
C ASP A 277 8.28 -12.70 -12.12
N GLY A 278 7.39 -12.22 -11.25
CA GLY A 278 6.46 -13.03 -10.47
C GLY A 278 7.00 -13.55 -9.16
N LYS A 279 8.25 -13.28 -8.86
CA LYS A 279 8.89 -13.71 -7.61
C LYS A 279 8.57 -12.77 -6.45
N VAL A 280 8.75 -13.27 -5.23
CA VAL A 280 8.73 -12.48 -3.99
C VAL A 280 10.11 -12.56 -3.37
N PHE A 281 10.67 -11.41 -3.00
CA PHE A 281 11.99 -11.33 -2.39
C PHE A 281 11.86 -10.91 -0.93
N PHE A 282 12.55 -11.65 -0.06
CA PHE A 282 12.62 -11.39 1.38
C PHE A 282 14.03 -10.93 1.73
N TYR A 283 14.12 -9.73 2.28
CA TYR A 283 15.40 -9.13 2.69
C TYR A 283 15.50 -9.07 4.21
N ASN A 284 16.70 -9.32 4.72
CA ASN A 284 17.04 -8.89 6.09
C ASN A 284 17.15 -7.36 6.08
N TYR A 285 16.32 -6.71 6.90
CA TYR A 285 16.30 -5.25 6.97
C TYR A 285 17.66 -4.66 7.37
N HIS A 286 18.33 -5.27 8.37
CA HIS A 286 19.61 -4.74 8.90
C HIS A 286 20.80 -4.97 7.97
N THR A 287 20.87 -6.12 7.31
CA THR A 287 22.02 -6.48 6.45
C THR A 287 21.82 -6.14 4.98
N SER A 288 20.60 -5.85 4.57
CA SER A 288 20.21 -5.62 3.16
C SER A 288 20.38 -6.85 2.26
N ARG A 289 20.59 -8.03 2.83
CA ARG A 289 20.79 -9.28 2.09
C ARG A 289 19.46 -9.98 1.82
N ILE A 290 19.37 -10.63 0.66
CA ILE A 290 18.26 -11.52 0.33
C ILE A 290 18.36 -12.76 1.23
N ILE A 291 17.29 -13.04 1.98
CA ILE A 291 17.18 -14.25 2.81
C ILE A 291 16.61 -15.40 1.98
N ARG A 292 15.57 -15.09 1.19
CA ARG A 292 14.87 -16.06 0.38
C ARG A 292 14.19 -15.39 -0.80
N THR A 293 14.03 -16.16 -1.88
CA THR A 293 13.21 -15.81 -3.03
C THR A 293 12.13 -16.89 -3.19
N LEU A 294 10.88 -16.45 -3.37
CA LEU A 294 9.75 -17.34 -3.56
C LEU A 294 9.24 -17.19 -5.00
N SER A 295 9.18 -18.30 -5.75
CA SER A 295 8.56 -18.33 -7.08
C SER A 295 7.04 -18.38 -6.93
N ALA A 296 6.41 -17.22 -6.75
CA ALA A 296 5.02 -17.11 -6.32
C ALA A 296 4.03 -17.11 -7.48
N HIS A 297 4.32 -16.39 -8.54
CA HIS A 297 3.40 -16.15 -9.65
C HIS A 297 4.09 -16.25 -11.00
N LYS A 298 3.32 -16.53 -12.05
CA LYS A 298 3.80 -16.51 -13.44
C LYS A 298 3.89 -15.11 -14.00
N GLU A 299 2.93 -14.26 -13.64
CA GLU A 299 2.88 -12.86 -14.02
C GLU A 299 3.48 -11.97 -12.93
N ALA A 300 3.65 -10.67 -13.20
CA ALA A 300 4.23 -9.72 -12.26
C ALA A 300 3.53 -9.77 -10.90
N CYS A 301 4.30 -10.05 -9.84
CA CYS A 301 3.82 -9.97 -8.46
C CYS A 301 3.92 -8.51 -8.00
N VAL A 302 2.79 -7.86 -7.81
CA VAL A 302 2.74 -6.42 -7.49
C VAL A 302 2.60 -6.12 -6.01
N SER A 303 2.21 -7.10 -5.19
CA SER A 303 2.13 -6.92 -3.75
C SER A 303 2.39 -8.23 -3.01
N ALA A 304 3.07 -8.12 -1.87
CA ALA A 304 3.31 -9.20 -0.93
C ALA A 304 3.26 -8.61 0.48
N ILE A 305 2.34 -9.07 1.31
CA ILE A 305 2.09 -8.50 2.63
C ILE A 305 2.00 -9.59 3.70
N PHE A 306 2.71 -9.38 4.80
CA PHE A 306 2.64 -10.24 5.97
C PHE A 306 1.35 -10.03 6.74
N HIS A 307 0.84 -11.13 7.29
CA HIS A 307 -0.30 -11.09 8.21
C HIS A 307 0.08 -10.36 9.51
N PRO A 308 -0.82 -9.52 10.03
CA PRO A 308 -0.49 -8.71 11.22
C PRO A 308 -0.39 -9.48 12.53
N VAL A 309 -0.89 -10.71 12.58
CA VAL A 309 -0.95 -11.53 13.80
C VAL A 309 -0.20 -12.86 13.65
N LEU A 310 -0.41 -13.59 12.55
CA LEU A 310 0.22 -14.89 12.29
C LEU A 310 1.61 -14.68 11.67
N PRO A 311 2.68 -15.13 12.33
CA PRO A 311 4.05 -14.73 11.97
C PRO A 311 4.60 -15.30 10.68
N SER A 312 3.99 -16.34 10.13
CA SER A 312 4.46 -17.01 8.91
C SER A 312 3.50 -16.87 7.72
N LEU A 313 2.40 -16.14 7.88
CA LEU A 313 1.38 -16.01 6.85
C LEU A 313 1.66 -14.80 5.96
N LEU A 314 1.63 -15.03 4.64
CA LEU A 314 1.86 -13.99 3.62
C LEU A 314 0.78 -14.06 2.55
N ALA A 315 0.26 -12.91 2.13
CA ALA A 315 -0.59 -12.78 0.96
C ALA A 315 0.19 -12.16 -0.18
N THR A 316 0.01 -12.69 -1.39
CA THR A 316 0.62 -12.16 -2.63
C THR A 316 -0.45 -12.02 -3.71
N CYS A 317 -0.26 -11.07 -4.62
CA CYS A 317 -1.14 -10.90 -5.77
C CYS A 317 -0.37 -10.53 -7.02
N ASP A 318 -0.99 -10.75 -8.19
CA ASP A 318 -0.32 -10.57 -9.46
C ASP A 318 -1.16 -9.82 -10.51
N TRP A 319 -0.52 -9.61 -11.65
CA TRP A 319 -1.08 -8.93 -12.81
C TRP A 319 -2.09 -9.78 -13.59
N ALA A 320 -2.21 -11.08 -13.30
CA ALA A 320 -3.22 -11.97 -13.87
C ALA A 320 -4.53 -12.03 -13.06
N GLY A 321 -4.58 -11.41 -11.88
CA GLY A 321 -5.75 -11.45 -11.01
C GLY A 321 -5.72 -12.54 -9.96
N GLU A 322 -4.60 -13.20 -9.78
CA GLU A 322 -4.44 -14.28 -8.80
C GLU A 322 -3.98 -13.73 -7.45
N ILE A 323 -4.56 -14.26 -6.39
CA ILE A 323 -4.14 -14.02 -5.01
C ILE A 323 -3.73 -15.36 -4.42
N LYS A 324 -2.59 -15.40 -3.77
CA LYS A 324 -2.08 -16.62 -3.12
C LYS A 324 -1.75 -16.36 -1.66
N ILE A 325 -2.05 -17.33 -0.82
CA ILE A 325 -1.76 -17.29 0.61
C ILE A 325 -0.72 -18.38 0.90
N TRP A 326 0.34 -17.96 1.58
CA TRP A 326 1.52 -18.77 1.87
C TRP A 326 1.75 -18.87 3.38
N GLN A 327 2.25 -20.03 3.82
CA GLN A 327 2.65 -20.25 5.21
C GLN A 327 3.92 -21.07 5.33
#